data_8d73eb4333ad8a768748084c227a2ede
#
_entry.id   8d73eb4333ad8a768748084c227a2ede
#
_cell.length_a   1.000
_cell.length_b   1.000
_cell.length_c   1.000
_cell.angle_alpha   90.00
_cell.angle_beta   90.00
_cell.angle_gamma   90.00
#
_symmetry.space_group_name_H-M   'P 1'
#
loop_
_entity.id
_entity.type
_entity.pdbx_description
1 polymer ?
#
loop_
_entity_poly.entity_id
_entity_poly.type
_entity_poly.pdbx_seq_one_letter_code
_entity_poly.pdbx_strand_id
1 'polypeptide(L)'
;MKNYYGKRVVIYGLGYEYEKQKSFIKSEFDVVGYSDRKEYEIPLYVRPIDIAGISFDYIYVTSHKLFAEIKRDILNVLKGKICEGQIISFDDVWGDFRHIRHEWVAEKLEKIEAGKILLDAGAGEQQYAPFCRHLKYIAQDFGKYDPAECRKGISEELKWDTSKVNIVCDIIDMPLENNSVDAVLCTEVFEHLRDPVPAVKEIARVLKPGGELILTAPFCSLTHMAPYYFANGFSEFWYREHLEAYGFEICELTPDGDYFKYMAQELFRTVEMAEQCCNTHFDEEQVGILSKAVKIMTELSEADSVSAETLCFGHLIEAYKR
;
A
#
# COMPACT_ATOMS: atom_id res chain seq x y z
N MET A 1 18.19 10.99 -11.16
CA MET A 1 17.22 11.87 -10.44
C MET A 1 17.66 13.33 -10.38
N LYS A 2 16.73 14.28 -10.23
CA LYS A 2 17.05 15.69 -9.97
C LYS A 2 17.64 15.85 -8.58
N ASN A 3 18.58 16.80 -8.41
CA ASN A 3 19.13 17.10 -7.08
C ASN A 3 18.25 18.14 -6.36
N TYR A 4 17.61 17.72 -5.30
CA TYR A 4 16.74 18.57 -4.46
C TYR A 4 17.41 18.99 -3.14
N TYR A 5 18.59 18.46 -2.82
CA TYR A 5 19.29 18.73 -1.56
C TYR A 5 19.50 20.23 -1.33
N GLY A 6 19.11 20.71 -0.14
CA GLY A 6 19.21 22.10 0.27
C GLY A 6 18.29 23.09 -0.45
N LYS A 7 17.34 22.60 -1.27
CA LYS A 7 16.33 23.46 -1.89
C LYS A 7 15.33 23.96 -0.86
N ARG A 8 14.88 25.20 -1.05
CA ARG A 8 13.90 25.84 -0.17
C ARG A 8 12.51 25.35 -0.51
N VAL A 9 11.83 24.73 0.45
CA VAL A 9 10.51 24.16 0.20
C VAL A 9 9.44 24.65 1.17
N VAL A 10 8.21 24.75 0.65
CA VAL A 10 7.00 24.80 1.45
C VAL A 10 6.42 23.39 1.50
N ILE A 11 6.22 22.86 2.69
CA ILE A 11 5.58 21.55 2.89
C ILE A 11 4.07 21.71 2.84
N TYR A 12 3.39 20.93 1.99
CA TYR A 12 1.94 20.93 1.87
C TYR A 12 1.36 19.58 2.26
N GLY A 13 0.48 19.57 3.27
CA GLY A 13 -0.09 18.40 3.90
C GLY A 13 0.67 18.01 5.17
N LEU A 14 0.02 18.19 6.35
CA LEU A 14 0.64 18.03 7.67
C LEU A 14 0.02 16.87 8.46
N GLY A 15 -0.60 15.92 7.73
CA GLY A 15 -1.21 14.73 8.30
C GLY A 15 -0.22 13.58 8.50
N TYR A 16 -0.76 12.37 8.54
CA TYR A 16 -0.05 11.13 8.80
C TYR A 16 1.19 10.91 7.89
N GLU A 17 1.07 11.19 6.59
CA GLU A 17 2.19 11.04 5.66
C GLU A 17 3.33 12.00 5.95
N TYR A 18 3.04 13.22 6.43
CA TYR A 18 4.09 14.15 6.88
C TYR A 18 4.88 13.59 8.07
N GLU A 19 4.17 13.03 9.05
CA GLU A 19 4.83 12.47 10.24
C GLU A 19 5.82 11.35 9.89
N LYS A 20 5.46 10.48 8.94
CA LYS A 20 6.37 9.43 8.43
C LYS A 20 7.58 9.98 7.68
N GLN A 21 7.42 11.08 6.96
CA GLN A 21 8.44 11.63 6.06
C GLN A 21 9.28 12.75 6.69
N LYS A 22 8.87 13.32 7.82
CA LYS A 22 9.44 14.56 8.38
C LYS A 22 10.95 14.56 8.58
N SER A 23 11.55 13.44 8.98
CA SER A 23 12.98 13.30 9.19
C SER A 23 13.74 13.37 7.86
N PHE A 24 13.26 12.64 6.84
CA PHE A 24 13.80 12.68 5.47
C PHE A 24 13.61 14.05 4.82
N ILE A 25 12.46 14.70 5.00
CA ILE A 25 12.20 16.06 4.52
C ILE A 25 13.22 17.04 5.09
N LYS A 26 13.46 17.01 6.40
CA LYS A 26 14.42 17.90 7.07
C LYS A 26 15.87 17.65 6.65
N SER A 27 16.26 16.40 6.39
CA SER A 27 17.60 16.08 5.92
C SER A 27 17.86 16.45 4.46
N GLU A 28 16.79 16.57 3.65
CA GLU A 28 16.89 16.85 2.22
C GLU A 28 16.72 18.34 1.89
N PHE A 29 15.84 19.05 2.61
CA PHE A 29 15.37 20.38 2.25
C PHE A 29 15.65 21.45 3.31
N ASP A 30 15.76 22.70 2.85
CA ASP A 30 15.58 23.91 3.69
C ASP A 30 14.08 24.23 3.74
N VAL A 31 13.41 23.89 4.84
CA VAL A 31 11.97 24.06 5.00
C VAL A 31 11.66 25.50 5.39
N VAL A 32 11.04 26.25 4.49
CA VAL A 32 10.74 27.68 4.65
C VAL A 32 9.27 27.97 4.97
N GLY A 33 8.41 26.97 4.95
CA GLY A 33 7.00 27.11 5.31
C GLY A 33 6.25 25.78 5.37
N TYR A 34 5.14 25.80 6.10
CA TYR A 34 4.20 24.70 6.24
C TYR A 34 2.81 25.15 5.82
N SER A 35 2.07 24.34 5.08
CA SER A 35 0.73 24.64 4.60
C SER A 35 -0.16 23.40 4.58
N ASP A 36 -1.46 23.61 4.72
CA ASP A 36 -2.46 22.55 4.65
C ASP A 36 -3.84 23.17 4.31
N ARG A 37 -4.79 22.35 3.89
CA ARG A 37 -6.21 22.74 3.75
C ARG A 37 -6.83 23.15 5.10
N LYS A 38 -6.34 22.55 6.21
CA LYS A 38 -6.67 22.94 7.59
C LYS A 38 -5.65 23.96 8.10
N GLU A 39 -6.09 24.86 8.94
CA GLU A 39 -5.18 25.80 9.61
C GLU A 39 -4.52 25.14 10.82
N TYR A 40 -3.22 25.42 11.00
CA TYR A 40 -2.41 24.92 12.10
C TYR A 40 -1.72 26.06 12.82
N GLU A 41 -1.69 26.02 14.14
CA GLU A 41 -0.95 26.97 14.98
C GLU A 41 0.49 26.48 15.23
N ILE A 42 1.30 26.46 14.17
CA ILE A 42 2.71 26.05 14.22
C ILE A 42 3.62 27.14 13.64
N PRO A 43 4.90 27.19 14.05
CA PRO A 43 5.87 28.09 13.45
C PRO A 43 5.96 27.89 11.92
N LEU A 44 6.17 28.99 11.19
CA LEU A 44 6.28 29.00 9.72
C LEU A 44 5.00 28.53 8.98
N TYR A 45 3.84 28.42 9.64
CA TYR A 45 2.60 28.10 8.94
C TYR A 45 2.19 29.25 8.01
N VAL A 46 1.79 28.88 6.81
CA VAL A 46 1.36 29.79 5.74
C VAL A 46 0.08 29.27 5.13
N ARG A 47 -0.95 30.10 5.05
CA ARG A 47 -2.19 29.69 4.37
C ARG A 47 -1.91 29.43 2.89
N PRO A 48 -2.60 28.46 2.27
CA PRO A 48 -2.39 28.11 0.85
C PRO A 48 -2.35 29.32 -0.09
N ILE A 49 -3.23 30.33 0.13
CA ILE A 49 -3.32 31.52 -0.71
C ILE A 49 -2.11 32.47 -0.56
N ASP A 50 -1.42 32.41 0.57
CA ASP A 50 -0.30 33.30 0.92
C ASP A 50 1.08 32.72 0.56
N ILE A 51 1.13 31.44 0.11
CA ILE A 51 2.39 30.74 -0.26
C ILE A 51 3.19 31.54 -1.28
N ALA A 52 2.55 32.16 -2.26
CA ALA A 52 3.24 32.97 -3.28
C ALA A 52 3.93 34.22 -2.73
N GLY A 53 3.70 34.61 -1.46
CA GLY A 53 4.39 35.67 -0.76
C GLY A 53 5.72 35.26 -0.14
N ILE A 54 6.05 33.95 -0.14
CA ILE A 54 7.30 33.41 0.39
C ILE A 54 8.27 33.15 -0.75
N SER A 55 9.55 33.25 -0.50
CA SER A 55 10.58 32.81 -1.44
C SER A 55 10.87 31.32 -1.24
N PHE A 56 10.58 30.48 -2.23
CA PHE A 56 10.81 29.04 -2.23
C PHE A 56 11.19 28.56 -3.64
N ASP A 57 11.77 27.37 -3.71
CA ASP A 57 12.07 26.68 -4.97
C ASP A 57 10.92 25.74 -5.35
N TYR A 58 10.39 24.97 -4.37
CA TYR A 58 9.35 23.96 -4.59
C TYR A 58 8.28 23.95 -3.49
N ILE A 59 7.10 23.45 -3.83
CA ILE A 59 6.07 23.02 -2.88
C ILE A 59 6.12 21.48 -2.86
N TYR A 60 6.48 20.92 -1.72
CA TYR A 60 6.51 19.47 -1.53
C TYR A 60 5.19 19.00 -0.93
N VAL A 61 4.48 18.14 -1.67
CA VAL A 61 3.19 17.56 -1.25
C VAL A 61 3.44 16.20 -0.63
N THR A 62 3.11 16.06 0.65
CA THR A 62 3.37 14.83 1.42
C THR A 62 2.42 13.69 1.07
N SER A 63 1.17 14.00 0.70
CA SER A 63 0.18 12.99 0.35
C SER A 63 0.40 12.45 -1.06
N HIS A 64 0.81 11.21 -1.15
CA HIS A 64 0.91 10.53 -2.44
C HIS A 64 -0.48 10.28 -3.04
N LYS A 65 -1.37 9.67 -2.29
CA LYS A 65 -2.73 9.27 -2.74
C LYS A 65 -3.56 10.45 -3.30
N LEU A 66 -3.37 11.64 -2.74
CA LEU A 66 -4.10 12.86 -3.13
C LEU A 66 -3.24 13.83 -3.95
N PHE A 67 -2.03 13.42 -4.38
CA PHE A 67 -1.07 14.33 -5.02
C PHE A 67 -1.67 15.08 -6.21
N ALA A 68 -2.30 14.39 -7.15
CA ALA A 68 -2.88 14.99 -8.35
C ALA A 68 -4.00 16.00 -8.03
N GLU A 69 -4.84 15.68 -7.05
CA GLU A 69 -5.91 16.56 -6.58
C GLU A 69 -5.33 17.81 -5.90
N ILE A 70 -4.42 17.60 -4.95
CA ILE A 70 -3.76 18.71 -4.21
C ILE A 70 -2.99 19.60 -5.16
N LYS A 71 -2.23 19.04 -6.09
CA LYS A 71 -1.49 19.78 -7.11
C LYS A 71 -2.41 20.69 -7.93
N ARG A 72 -3.54 20.17 -8.39
CA ARG A 72 -4.56 20.95 -9.10
C ARG A 72 -5.11 22.09 -8.24
N ASP A 73 -5.42 21.82 -6.97
CA ASP A 73 -5.94 22.82 -6.05
C ASP A 73 -4.92 23.93 -5.78
N ILE A 74 -3.65 23.60 -5.57
CA ILE A 74 -2.56 24.57 -5.38
C ILE A 74 -2.43 25.46 -6.62
N LEU A 75 -2.42 24.88 -7.83
CA LEU A 75 -2.36 25.64 -9.08
C LEU A 75 -3.57 26.58 -9.25
N ASN A 76 -4.76 26.14 -8.86
CA ASN A 76 -5.97 26.97 -8.87
C ASN A 76 -5.90 28.15 -7.88
N VAL A 77 -5.43 27.90 -6.67
CA VAL A 77 -5.31 28.93 -5.61
C VAL A 77 -4.24 29.95 -5.96
N LEU A 78 -3.10 29.51 -6.50
CA LEU A 78 -1.94 30.37 -6.76
C LEU A 78 -1.89 30.93 -8.21
N LYS A 79 -2.86 30.66 -9.03
CA LYS A 79 -3.12 31.15 -10.42
C LYS A 79 -1.98 31.96 -11.05
N GLY A 80 -1.09 31.29 -11.80
CA GLY A 80 -0.03 31.92 -12.59
C GLY A 80 1.13 32.52 -11.79
N LYS A 81 1.12 32.37 -10.45
CA LYS A 81 2.23 32.81 -9.58
C LYS A 81 3.30 31.71 -9.42
N ILE A 82 2.96 30.48 -9.76
CA ILE A 82 3.86 29.32 -9.75
C ILE A 82 3.68 28.51 -11.03
N CYS A 83 4.68 27.71 -11.39
CA CYS A 83 4.56 26.74 -12.47
C CYS A 83 4.33 25.32 -11.91
N GLU A 84 3.76 24.46 -12.74
CA GLU A 84 3.45 23.07 -12.38
C GLU A 84 4.68 22.28 -11.90
N GLY A 85 5.84 22.51 -12.52
CA GLY A 85 7.10 21.85 -12.17
C GLY A 85 7.70 22.29 -10.82
N GLN A 86 7.09 23.27 -10.13
CA GLN A 86 7.46 23.65 -8.76
C GLN A 86 6.70 22.85 -7.69
N ILE A 87 5.73 22.00 -8.08
CA ILE A 87 5.01 21.13 -7.16
C ILE A 87 5.55 19.73 -7.32
N ILE A 88 6.16 19.20 -6.26
CA ILE A 88 6.85 17.90 -6.24
C ILE A 88 6.26 16.96 -5.20
N SER A 89 6.41 15.68 -5.44
CA SER A 89 5.99 14.56 -4.60
C SER A 89 7.17 13.85 -3.97
N PHE A 90 6.87 12.84 -3.15
CA PHE A 90 7.85 11.89 -2.63
C PHE A 90 8.63 11.21 -3.77
N ASP A 91 7.92 10.74 -4.80
CA ASP A 91 8.51 9.99 -5.91
C ASP A 91 9.49 10.84 -6.74
N ASP A 92 9.23 12.15 -6.86
CA ASP A 92 10.16 13.07 -7.53
C ASP A 92 11.52 13.15 -6.82
N VAL A 93 11.55 12.92 -5.51
CA VAL A 93 12.73 13.11 -4.64
C VAL A 93 13.46 11.82 -4.36
N TRP A 94 12.74 10.77 -3.98
CA TRP A 94 13.32 9.48 -3.56
C TRP A 94 13.02 8.32 -4.50
N GLY A 95 12.22 8.55 -5.56
CA GLY A 95 11.77 7.52 -6.47
C GLY A 95 10.59 6.71 -5.95
N ASP A 96 10.01 5.91 -6.81
CA ASP A 96 8.84 5.09 -6.50
C ASP A 96 9.26 3.68 -6.05
N PHE A 97 9.08 3.40 -4.76
CA PHE A 97 9.24 2.07 -4.18
C PHE A 97 7.95 1.57 -3.51
N ARG A 98 6.81 1.98 -4.00
CA ARG A 98 5.50 1.57 -3.49
C ARG A 98 5.07 0.24 -4.06
N HIS A 99 4.11 -0.36 -3.36
CA HIS A 99 3.33 -1.48 -3.88
C HIS A 99 2.42 -1.03 -5.01
N ILE A 100 2.37 -1.81 -6.07
CA ILE A 100 1.42 -1.60 -7.18
C ILE A 100 0.11 -2.37 -6.95
N ARG A 101 0.03 -3.16 -5.88
CA ARG A 101 -1.10 -4.03 -5.54
C ARG A 101 -2.45 -3.34 -5.60
N HIS A 102 -2.57 -2.15 -4.99
CA HIS A 102 -3.86 -1.47 -4.89
C HIS A 102 -4.42 -1.08 -6.26
N GLU A 103 -3.58 -0.52 -7.11
CA GLU A 103 -3.93 -0.13 -8.48
C GLU A 103 -4.24 -1.37 -9.33
N TRP A 104 -3.43 -2.42 -9.21
CA TRP A 104 -3.63 -3.68 -9.93
C TRP A 104 -4.96 -4.35 -9.54
N VAL A 105 -5.26 -4.46 -8.25
CA VAL A 105 -6.54 -5.02 -7.77
C VAL A 105 -7.72 -4.18 -8.25
N ALA A 106 -7.64 -2.84 -8.15
CA ALA A 106 -8.70 -1.96 -8.62
C ALA A 106 -8.98 -2.14 -10.12
N GLU A 107 -7.91 -2.23 -10.94
CA GLU A 107 -8.01 -2.47 -12.38
C GLU A 107 -8.67 -3.81 -12.72
N LYS A 108 -8.33 -4.88 -11.97
CA LYS A 108 -8.96 -6.19 -12.17
C LYS A 108 -10.45 -6.15 -11.81
N LEU A 109 -10.80 -5.57 -10.67
CA LEU A 109 -12.18 -5.45 -10.22
C LEU A 109 -13.05 -4.67 -11.20
N GLU A 110 -12.54 -3.58 -11.77
CA GLU A 110 -13.27 -2.77 -12.75
C GLU A 110 -13.55 -3.51 -14.07
N LYS A 111 -12.77 -4.53 -14.41
CA LYS A 111 -12.96 -5.37 -15.60
C LYS A 111 -13.99 -6.48 -15.44
N ILE A 112 -14.39 -6.81 -14.22
CA ILE A 112 -15.44 -7.81 -13.99
C ILE A 112 -16.76 -7.31 -14.54
N GLU A 113 -17.48 -8.16 -15.28
CA GLU A 113 -18.77 -7.83 -15.90
C GLU A 113 -19.81 -7.40 -14.86
N ALA A 114 -20.54 -6.32 -15.17
CA ALA A 114 -21.56 -5.78 -14.27
C ALA A 114 -22.64 -6.82 -13.90
N GLY A 115 -23.07 -6.81 -12.64
CA GLY A 115 -24.08 -7.72 -12.10
C GLY A 115 -23.56 -9.09 -11.66
N LYS A 116 -22.28 -9.39 -11.88
CA LYS A 116 -21.61 -10.58 -11.33
C LYS A 116 -21.57 -10.56 -9.82
N ILE A 117 -21.49 -11.73 -9.20
CA ILE A 117 -21.34 -11.89 -7.74
C ILE A 117 -19.87 -11.97 -7.43
N LEU A 118 -19.37 -11.01 -6.67
CA LEU A 118 -18.00 -10.99 -6.14
C LEU A 118 -18.03 -11.28 -4.64
N LEU A 119 -17.25 -12.27 -4.23
CA LEU A 119 -16.93 -12.53 -2.83
C LEU A 119 -15.57 -11.89 -2.51
N ASP A 120 -15.54 -10.96 -1.56
CA ASP A 120 -14.32 -10.43 -0.96
C ASP A 120 -14.03 -11.24 0.31
N ALA A 121 -13.08 -12.18 0.20
CA ALA A 121 -12.73 -13.16 1.22
C ALA A 121 -11.55 -12.64 2.07
N GLY A 122 -11.82 -12.32 3.34
CA GLY A 122 -10.94 -11.55 4.20
C GLY A 122 -11.06 -10.05 3.94
N ALA A 123 -12.29 -9.56 3.81
CA ALA A 123 -12.59 -8.20 3.37
C ALA A 123 -12.13 -7.09 4.32
N GLY A 124 -11.89 -7.40 5.60
CA GLY A 124 -11.51 -6.42 6.61
C GLY A 124 -12.42 -5.20 6.62
N GLU A 125 -11.86 -4.02 6.44
CA GLU A 125 -12.59 -2.76 6.35
C GLU A 125 -13.15 -2.46 4.94
N GLN A 126 -13.12 -3.44 4.03
CA GLN A 126 -13.69 -3.36 2.68
C GLN A 126 -13.07 -2.25 1.81
N GLN A 127 -11.75 -2.12 1.84
CA GLN A 127 -11.03 -1.07 1.10
C GLN A 127 -11.29 -1.08 -0.41
N TYR A 128 -11.67 -2.22 -0.98
CA TYR A 128 -11.95 -2.39 -2.41
C TYR A 128 -13.44 -2.25 -2.78
N ALA A 129 -14.37 -2.17 -1.82
CA ALA A 129 -15.79 -1.98 -2.09
C ALA A 129 -16.12 -0.78 -3.00
N PRO A 130 -15.38 0.37 -2.95
CA PRO A 130 -15.63 1.49 -3.86
C PRO A 130 -15.49 1.15 -5.35
N PHE A 131 -14.65 0.17 -5.71
CA PHE A 131 -14.43 -0.30 -7.09
C PHE A 131 -15.45 -1.35 -7.54
N CYS A 132 -16.29 -1.87 -6.61
CA CYS A 132 -17.22 -2.97 -6.84
C CYS A 132 -18.68 -2.51 -7.01
N ARG A 133 -18.96 -1.21 -7.22
CA ARG A 133 -20.34 -0.66 -7.28
C ARG A 133 -21.22 -1.27 -8.36
N HIS A 134 -20.64 -1.81 -9.41
CA HIS A 134 -21.31 -2.48 -10.52
C HIS A 134 -21.55 -3.97 -10.28
N LEU A 135 -21.02 -4.53 -9.18
CA LEU A 135 -21.05 -5.94 -8.81
C LEU A 135 -22.06 -6.17 -7.67
N LYS A 136 -22.45 -7.43 -7.48
CA LYS A 136 -23.10 -7.91 -6.27
C LYS A 136 -22.02 -8.30 -5.26
N TYR A 137 -21.56 -7.33 -4.50
CA TYR A 137 -20.46 -7.45 -3.57
C TYR A 137 -20.89 -8.14 -2.27
N ILE A 138 -20.15 -9.17 -1.86
CA ILE A 138 -20.32 -9.91 -0.62
C ILE A 138 -19.00 -9.87 0.14
N ALA A 139 -18.99 -9.26 1.33
CA ALA A 139 -17.84 -9.23 2.21
C ALA A 139 -17.87 -10.40 3.20
N GLN A 140 -16.81 -11.18 3.25
CA GLN A 140 -16.56 -12.21 4.25
C GLN A 140 -15.30 -11.88 5.05
N ASP A 141 -15.35 -12.06 6.36
CA ASP A 141 -14.20 -11.92 7.25
C ASP A 141 -14.37 -12.81 8.49
N PHE A 142 -13.26 -13.16 9.16
CA PHE A 142 -13.37 -13.94 10.40
C PHE A 142 -13.77 -13.10 11.62
N GLY A 143 -13.61 -11.77 11.56
CA GLY A 143 -14.15 -10.80 12.52
C GLY A 143 -13.59 -10.89 13.94
N LYS A 144 -12.39 -11.49 14.15
CA LYS A 144 -11.80 -11.72 15.48
C LYS A 144 -10.55 -10.90 15.77
N TYR A 145 -10.07 -10.16 14.79
CA TYR A 145 -8.89 -9.32 14.99
C TYR A 145 -9.26 -8.06 15.78
N ASP A 146 -8.61 -7.86 16.92
CA ASP A 146 -8.67 -6.63 17.70
C ASP A 146 -7.27 -6.05 17.85
N PRO A 147 -6.97 -4.91 17.20
CA PRO A 147 -5.66 -4.27 17.31
C PRO A 147 -5.28 -3.88 18.73
N ALA A 148 -6.27 -3.65 19.60
CA ALA A 148 -6.05 -3.29 21.02
C ALA A 148 -5.47 -4.45 21.83
N GLU A 149 -5.72 -5.70 21.44
CA GLU A 149 -5.24 -6.90 22.13
C GLU A 149 -3.83 -7.33 21.70
N CYS A 150 -3.33 -6.84 20.58
CA CYS A 150 -2.11 -7.33 19.95
C CYS A 150 -1.20 -6.22 19.45
N ARG A 151 -0.18 -5.89 20.27
CA ARG A 151 0.81 -4.84 19.99
C ARG A 151 2.19 -5.42 19.67
N LYS A 152 2.28 -6.44 18.82
CA LYS A 152 3.57 -7.00 18.38
C LYS A 152 3.76 -6.79 16.89
N GLY A 153 4.97 -6.39 16.51
CA GLY A 153 5.32 -6.13 15.11
C GLY A 153 4.95 -4.72 14.67
N ILE A 154 4.77 -4.55 13.37
CA ILE A 154 4.31 -3.30 12.74
C ILE A 154 2.79 -3.28 12.84
N SER A 155 2.25 -2.80 13.95
CA SER A 155 0.80 -2.65 14.13
C SER A 155 0.49 -1.17 14.17
N GLU A 156 -0.30 -0.69 13.23
CA GLU A 156 -0.94 0.61 13.35
C GLU A 156 -2.06 0.49 14.40
N GLU A 157 -2.20 1.50 15.27
CA GLU A 157 -3.27 1.55 16.28
C GLU A 157 -4.62 1.91 15.62
N LEU A 158 -5.05 1.14 14.64
CA LEU A 158 -6.31 1.38 13.96
C LEU A 158 -7.42 0.54 14.59
N LYS A 159 -8.56 1.17 14.84
CA LYS A 159 -9.80 0.44 15.07
C LYS A 159 -10.17 -0.28 13.79
N TRP A 160 -10.30 -1.58 13.88
CA TRP A 160 -10.72 -2.42 12.77
C TRP A 160 -12.25 -2.48 12.72
N ASP A 161 -12.88 -1.82 11.74
CA ASP A 161 -14.35 -1.78 11.61
C ASP A 161 -14.85 -2.85 10.65
N THR A 162 -15.25 -4.00 11.18
CA THR A 162 -15.89 -5.09 10.44
C THR A 162 -17.42 -5.06 10.48
N SER A 163 -18.04 -3.99 10.97
CA SER A 163 -19.51 -3.90 11.14
C SER A 163 -20.31 -4.07 9.84
N LYS A 164 -19.67 -3.87 8.70
CA LYS A 164 -20.29 -3.99 7.36
C LYS A 164 -20.04 -5.35 6.68
N VAL A 165 -19.34 -6.27 7.33
CA VAL A 165 -19.09 -7.62 6.82
C VAL A 165 -20.41 -8.38 6.73
N ASN A 166 -20.68 -8.99 5.57
CA ASN A 166 -21.93 -9.74 5.34
C ASN A 166 -21.89 -11.13 5.95
N ILE A 167 -20.75 -11.80 5.90
CA ILE A 167 -20.54 -13.17 6.35
C ILE A 167 -19.36 -13.22 7.32
N VAL A 168 -19.62 -13.46 8.60
CA VAL A 168 -18.57 -13.63 9.61
C VAL A 168 -18.33 -15.11 9.82
N CYS A 169 -17.23 -15.65 9.26
CA CYS A 169 -16.85 -17.05 9.38
C CYS A 169 -15.36 -17.23 9.08
N ASP A 170 -14.84 -18.45 9.30
CA ASP A 170 -13.52 -18.83 8.82
C ASP A 170 -13.56 -19.00 7.28
N ILE A 171 -12.53 -18.52 6.59
CA ILE A 171 -12.40 -18.64 5.12
C ILE A 171 -12.33 -20.08 4.63
N ILE A 172 -11.96 -21.04 5.49
CA ILE A 172 -11.85 -22.45 5.15
C ILE A 172 -13.20 -23.20 5.18
N ASP A 173 -14.27 -22.57 5.69
CA ASP A 173 -15.61 -23.18 5.82
C ASP A 173 -16.68 -22.08 5.70
N MET A 174 -16.92 -21.62 4.48
CA MET A 174 -17.86 -20.54 4.21
C MET A 174 -19.29 -21.07 4.03
N PRO A 175 -20.32 -20.41 4.61
CA PRO A 175 -21.73 -20.82 4.48
C PRO A 175 -22.30 -20.43 3.10
N LEU A 176 -21.59 -20.80 2.04
CA LEU A 176 -21.95 -20.56 0.65
C LEU A 176 -22.11 -21.89 -0.09
N GLU A 177 -23.01 -21.91 -1.05
CA GLU A 177 -23.20 -23.09 -1.90
C GLU A 177 -22.03 -23.29 -2.86
N ASN A 178 -21.83 -24.52 -3.34
CA ASN A 178 -20.85 -24.82 -4.36
C ASN A 178 -21.19 -24.04 -5.63
N ASN A 179 -20.18 -23.50 -6.32
CA ASN A 179 -20.34 -22.80 -7.59
C ASN A 179 -21.36 -21.65 -7.52
N SER A 180 -21.35 -20.88 -6.43
CA SER A 180 -22.33 -19.83 -6.18
C SER A 180 -21.86 -18.42 -6.55
N VAL A 181 -20.53 -18.17 -6.61
CA VAL A 181 -19.97 -16.84 -6.91
C VAL A 181 -19.24 -16.83 -8.24
N ASP A 182 -19.25 -15.66 -8.93
CA ASP A 182 -18.65 -15.49 -10.25
C ASP A 182 -17.17 -15.10 -10.12
N ALA A 183 -16.80 -14.39 -9.05
CA ALA A 183 -15.42 -14.00 -8.76
C ALA A 183 -15.13 -14.02 -7.27
N VAL A 184 -13.87 -14.23 -6.90
CA VAL A 184 -13.35 -14.10 -5.53
C VAL A 184 -12.17 -13.14 -5.54
N LEU A 185 -12.23 -12.14 -4.66
CA LEU A 185 -11.10 -11.31 -4.24
C LEU A 185 -10.57 -11.87 -2.93
N CYS A 186 -9.25 -12.06 -2.81
CA CYS A 186 -8.59 -12.45 -1.55
C CYS A 186 -7.24 -11.74 -1.47
N THR A 187 -7.16 -10.68 -0.65
CA THR A 187 -5.98 -9.81 -0.61
C THR A 187 -5.37 -9.78 0.78
N GLU A 188 -4.08 -10.17 0.89
CA GLU A 188 -3.31 -10.14 2.16
C GLU A 188 -4.03 -10.89 3.29
N VAL A 189 -4.37 -12.16 3.03
CA VAL A 189 -5.08 -13.03 3.97
C VAL A 189 -4.29 -14.29 4.29
N PHE A 190 -3.58 -14.84 3.32
CA PHE A 190 -2.97 -16.17 3.44
C PHE A 190 -1.89 -16.23 4.53
N GLU A 191 -1.14 -15.16 4.75
CA GLU A 191 -0.16 -15.03 5.83
C GLU A 191 -0.78 -15.07 7.24
N HIS A 192 -2.08 -14.80 7.32
CA HIS A 192 -2.86 -14.83 8.56
C HIS A 192 -3.55 -16.17 8.81
N LEU A 193 -3.38 -17.13 7.92
CA LEU A 193 -3.91 -18.47 8.05
C LEU A 193 -2.83 -19.45 8.54
N ARG A 194 -3.19 -20.33 9.46
CA ARG A 194 -2.26 -21.37 9.95
C ARG A 194 -1.86 -22.33 8.82
N ASP A 195 -2.81 -22.63 7.96
CA ASP A 195 -2.65 -23.43 6.74
C ASP A 195 -3.55 -22.80 5.67
N PRO A 196 -3.02 -22.17 4.62
CA PRO A 196 -3.82 -21.55 3.57
C PRO A 196 -4.34 -22.52 2.52
N VAL A 197 -3.83 -23.77 2.47
CA VAL A 197 -4.27 -24.75 1.46
C VAL A 197 -5.77 -25.08 1.58
N PRO A 198 -6.37 -25.28 2.78
CA PRO A 198 -7.82 -25.40 2.93
C PRO A 198 -8.61 -24.21 2.39
N ALA A 199 -8.07 -22.98 2.51
CA ALA A 199 -8.73 -21.80 1.95
C ALA A 199 -8.73 -21.82 0.41
N VAL A 200 -7.64 -22.23 -0.23
CA VAL A 200 -7.60 -22.45 -1.69
C VAL A 200 -8.68 -23.45 -2.13
N LYS A 201 -8.82 -24.55 -1.41
CA LYS A 201 -9.85 -25.58 -1.67
C LYS A 201 -11.26 -24.97 -1.53
N GLU A 202 -11.50 -24.19 -0.51
CA GLU A 202 -12.81 -23.60 -0.23
C GLU A 202 -13.17 -22.52 -1.24
N ILE A 203 -12.21 -21.67 -1.63
CA ILE A 203 -12.36 -20.71 -2.73
C ILE A 203 -12.71 -21.46 -4.04
N ALA A 204 -12.01 -22.53 -4.35
CA ALA A 204 -12.34 -23.36 -5.51
C ALA A 204 -13.75 -23.95 -5.42
N ARG A 205 -14.24 -24.34 -4.23
CA ARG A 205 -15.59 -24.88 -4.04
C ARG A 205 -16.68 -23.84 -4.36
N VAL A 206 -16.53 -22.63 -3.85
CA VAL A 206 -17.57 -21.57 -3.99
C VAL A 206 -17.58 -20.91 -5.36
N LEU A 207 -16.42 -20.83 -6.05
CA LEU A 207 -16.32 -20.30 -7.40
C LEU A 207 -17.05 -21.19 -8.41
N LYS A 208 -17.76 -20.58 -9.35
CA LYS A 208 -18.31 -21.25 -10.52
C LYS A 208 -17.19 -21.74 -11.46
N PRO A 209 -17.42 -22.80 -12.27
CA PRO A 209 -16.53 -23.07 -13.38
C PRO A 209 -16.37 -21.84 -14.29
N GLY A 210 -15.15 -21.50 -14.66
CA GLY A 210 -14.81 -20.25 -15.36
C GLY A 210 -14.84 -19.01 -14.49
N GLY A 211 -15.06 -19.13 -13.18
CA GLY A 211 -15.02 -18.02 -12.24
C GLY A 211 -13.60 -17.53 -11.97
N GLU A 212 -13.46 -16.25 -11.69
CA GLU A 212 -12.19 -15.54 -11.55
C GLU A 212 -11.73 -15.45 -10.09
N LEU A 213 -10.45 -15.73 -9.86
CA LEU A 213 -9.76 -15.50 -8.59
C LEU A 213 -8.75 -14.37 -8.75
N ILE A 214 -8.92 -13.29 -7.98
CA ILE A 214 -7.96 -12.21 -7.80
C ILE A 214 -7.34 -12.40 -6.42
N LEU A 215 -6.07 -12.79 -6.38
CA LEU A 215 -5.38 -13.16 -5.15
C LEU A 215 -4.09 -12.37 -5.00
N THR A 216 -3.87 -11.81 -3.80
CA THR A 216 -2.57 -11.25 -3.42
C THR A 216 -2.17 -11.74 -2.04
N ALA A 217 -0.88 -11.98 -1.85
CA ALA A 217 -0.29 -12.20 -0.54
C ALA A 217 1.21 -11.86 -0.59
N PRO A 218 1.85 -11.59 0.56
CA PRO A 218 3.25 -11.21 0.57
C PRO A 218 4.17 -12.36 0.10
N PHE A 219 5.30 -11.98 -0.51
CA PHE A 219 6.46 -12.87 -0.63
C PHE A 219 7.33 -12.76 0.63
N CYS A 220 7.51 -11.54 1.14
CA CYS A 220 8.23 -11.28 2.38
C CYS A 220 7.60 -10.10 3.12
N SER A 221 7.02 -10.34 4.27
CA SER A 221 6.45 -9.31 5.12
C SER A 221 7.02 -9.35 6.54
N LEU A 222 6.99 -8.21 7.21
CA LEU A 222 7.33 -8.10 8.62
C LEU A 222 6.14 -8.53 9.48
N THR A 223 6.40 -8.96 10.72
CA THR A 223 5.34 -9.36 11.66
C THR A 223 4.32 -8.24 11.84
N HIS A 224 3.06 -8.54 11.57
CA HIS A 224 1.93 -7.63 11.75
C HIS A 224 0.68 -8.43 12.13
N MET A 225 -0.38 -7.78 12.57
CA MET A 225 -1.65 -8.41 12.98
C MET A 225 -1.51 -9.62 13.94
N ALA A 226 -0.44 -9.64 14.76
CA ALA A 226 -0.27 -10.70 15.74
C ALA A 226 -1.49 -10.78 16.69
N PRO A 227 -1.92 -11.97 17.17
CA PRO A 227 -1.28 -13.28 17.00
C PRO A 227 -1.63 -14.00 15.69
N TYR A 228 -2.36 -13.40 14.78
CA TYR A 228 -2.81 -13.98 13.52
C TYR A 228 -1.78 -13.75 12.39
N TYR A 229 -0.52 -14.09 12.64
CA TYR A 229 0.57 -14.01 11.67
C TYR A 229 1.36 -15.31 11.69
N PHE A 230 1.24 -16.13 10.66
CA PHE A 230 1.73 -17.49 10.62
C PHE A 230 2.79 -17.74 9.54
N ALA A 231 2.83 -16.88 8.50
CA ALA A 231 3.83 -16.95 7.45
C ALA A 231 4.33 -15.56 7.05
N ASN A 232 5.61 -15.45 6.72
CA ASN A 232 6.18 -14.20 6.20
C ASN A 232 5.74 -13.94 4.75
N GLY A 233 5.32 -15.00 4.04
CA GLY A 233 4.87 -14.92 2.67
C GLY A 233 5.06 -16.22 1.90
N PHE A 234 4.77 -16.17 0.60
CA PHE A 234 4.68 -17.35 -0.28
C PHE A 234 5.40 -17.08 -1.59
N SER A 235 6.15 -18.07 -2.08
CA SER A 235 6.82 -18.01 -3.37
C SER A 235 5.85 -18.30 -4.53
N GLU A 236 6.22 -17.91 -5.75
CA GLU A 236 5.45 -18.24 -6.95
C GLU A 236 5.22 -19.75 -7.12
N PHE A 237 6.19 -20.57 -6.69
CA PHE A 237 6.12 -22.04 -6.77
C PHE A 237 5.02 -22.59 -5.86
N TRP A 238 4.81 -21.97 -4.67
CA TRP A 238 3.72 -22.33 -3.77
C TRP A 238 2.36 -22.09 -4.44
N TYR A 239 2.17 -20.97 -5.11
CA TYR A 239 0.91 -20.65 -5.80
C TYR A 239 0.67 -21.61 -6.97
N ARG A 240 1.66 -21.86 -7.80
CA ARG A 240 1.53 -22.80 -8.92
C ARG A 240 1.12 -24.19 -8.44
N GLU A 241 1.82 -24.74 -7.46
CA GLU A 241 1.53 -26.06 -6.90
C GLU A 241 0.10 -26.14 -6.37
N HIS A 242 -0.30 -25.22 -5.51
CA HIS A 242 -1.58 -25.33 -4.79
C HIS A 242 -2.77 -24.85 -5.61
N LEU A 243 -2.66 -23.82 -6.42
CA LEU A 243 -3.76 -23.37 -7.25
C LEU A 243 -4.08 -24.38 -8.35
N GLU A 244 -3.07 -24.91 -9.03
CA GLU A 244 -3.25 -25.91 -10.08
C GLU A 244 -3.84 -27.23 -9.51
N ALA A 245 -3.40 -27.64 -8.32
CA ALA A 245 -3.92 -28.85 -7.64
C ALA A 245 -5.43 -28.76 -7.34
N TYR A 246 -5.95 -27.55 -7.15
CA TYR A 246 -7.38 -27.32 -6.91
C TYR A 246 -8.15 -26.82 -8.15
N GLY A 247 -7.56 -26.99 -9.33
CA GLY A 247 -8.24 -26.79 -10.61
C GLY A 247 -8.25 -25.35 -11.12
N PHE A 248 -7.36 -24.50 -10.63
CA PHE A 248 -7.17 -23.17 -11.20
C PHE A 248 -6.20 -23.19 -12.38
N GLU A 249 -6.47 -22.36 -13.36
CA GLU A 249 -5.55 -21.97 -14.42
C GLU A 249 -5.03 -20.56 -14.12
N ILE A 250 -3.73 -20.43 -13.86
CA ILE A 250 -3.10 -19.15 -13.55
C ILE A 250 -2.85 -18.41 -14.87
N CYS A 251 -3.51 -17.29 -15.07
CA CYS A 251 -3.35 -16.43 -16.25
C CYS A 251 -2.31 -15.36 -16.05
N GLU A 252 -2.20 -14.84 -14.84
CA GLU A 252 -1.20 -13.85 -14.46
C GLU A 252 -0.63 -14.20 -13.09
N LEU A 253 0.69 -14.11 -12.95
CA LEU A 253 1.42 -14.18 -11.69
C LEU A 253 2.58 -13.19 -11.80
N THR A 254 2.39 -12.01 -11.22
CA THR A 254 3.29 -10.87 -11.34
C THR A 254 3.84 -10.51 -9.96
N PRO A 255 5.16 -10.26 -9.81
CA PRO A 255 5.71 -9.76 -8.56
C PRO A 255 5.24 -8.32 -8.29
N ASP A 256 4.93 -8.01 -7.04
CA ASP A 256 4.72 -6.65 -6.56
C ASP A 256 6.07 -6.07 -6.09
N GLY A 257 6.64 -5.17 -6.87
CA GLY A 257 7.97 -4.61 -6.65
C GLY A 257 9.12 -5.56 -7.01
N ASP A 258 10.31 -5.20 -6.55
CA ASP A 258 11.57 -5.90 -6.78
C ASP A 258 12.48 -5.80 -5.54
N TYR A 259 13.65 -6.44 -5.57
CA TYR A 259 14.63 -6.41 -4.49
C TYR A 259 14.99 -4.98 -4.05
N PHE A 260 15.22 -4.11 -5.00
CA PHE A 260 15.69 -2.75 -4.71
C PHE A 260 14.58 -1.87 -4.13
N LYS A 261 13.34 -2.00 -4.62
CA LYS A 261 12.17 -1.34 -4.02
C LYS A 261 11.93 -1.81 -2.59
N TYR A 262 12.07 -3.13 -2.35
CA TYR A 262 11.97 -3.69 -1.00
C TYR A 262 13.04 -3.09 -0.08
N MET A 263 14.29 -3.05 -0.52
CA MET A 263 15.39 -2.46 0.26
C MET A 263 15.21 -0.96 0.49
N ALA A 264 14.72 -0.22 -0.50
CA ALA A 264 14.41 1.20 -0.36
C ALA A 264 13.36 1.43 0.74
N GLN A 265 12.30 0.63 0.75
CA GLN A 265 11.26 0.70 1.78
C GLN A 265 11.83 0.42 3.17
N GLU A 266 12.66 -0.61 3.33
CA GLU A 266 13.22 -0.97 4.65
C GLU A 266 14.28 0.04 5.13
N LEU A 267 15.05 0.62 4.23
CA LEU A 267 15.95 1.74 4.56
C LEU A 267 15.15 2.97 5.02
N PHE A 268 14.05 3.27 4.34
CA PHE A 268 13.18 4.37 4.75
C PHE A 268 12.53 4.10 6.12
N ARG A 269 12.07 2.87 6.35
CA ARG A 269 11.46 2.42 7.61
C ARG A 269 12.45 2.42 8.80
N THR A 270 13.77 2.36 8.54
CA THR A 270 14.80 2.24 9.58
C THR A 270 14.71 3.37 10.63
N VAL A 271 14.33 4.60 10.22
CA VAL A 271 14.18 5.74 11.15
C VAL A 271 13.06 5.47 12.17
N GLU A 272 11.91 5.02 11.70
CA GLU A 272 10.78 4.67 12.56
C GLU A 272 11.11 3.51 13.49
N MET A 273 11.75 2.47 12.95
CA MET A 273 12.16 1.30 13.74
C MET A 273 13.19 1.63 14.83
N ALA A 274 14.11 2.56 14.57
CA ALA A 274 15.07 3.02 15.57
C ALA A 274 14.37 3.76 16.72
N GLU A 275 13.38 4.59 16.42
CA GLU A 275 12.56 5.27 17.43
C GLU A 275 11.75 4.25 18.25
N GLN A 276 11.03 3.35 17.60
CA GLN A 276 10.14 2.39 18.27
C GLN A 276 10.88 1.33 19.09
N CYS A 277 11.96 0.77 18.54
CA CYS A 277 12.63 -0.40 19.14
C CYS A 277 13.84 -0.04 20.00
N CYS A 278 14.52 1.06 19.67
CA CYS A 278 15.77 1.45 20.34
C CYS A 278 15.62 2.74 21.15
N ASN A 279 14.48 3.43 21.07
CA ASN A 279 14.28 4.77 21.63
C ASN A 279 15.41 5.73 21.20
N THR A 280 15.81 5.63 19.93
CA THR A 280 16.93 6.36 19.34
C THR A 280 16.42 7.23 18.21
N HIS A 281 16.81 8.50 18.21
CA HIS A 281 16.51 9.43 17.12
C HIS A 281 17.78 9.65 16.30
N PHE A 282 17.67 9.48 15.00
CA PHE A 282 18.76 9.77 14.07
C PHE A 282 18.92 11.28 13.92
N ASP A 283 20.16 11.75 13.85
CA ASP A 283 20.47 13.13 13.46
C ASP A 283 20.31 13.33 11.95
N GLU A 284 20.39 14.59 11.50
CA GLU A 284 20.22 14.95 10.08
C GLU A 284 21.26 14.30 9.17
N GLU A 285 22.50 14.11 9.64
CA GLU A 285 23.56 13.44 8.88
C GLU A 285 23.24 11.96 8.66
N GLN A 286 22.82 11.27 9.72
CA GLN A 286 22.44 9.85 9.68
C GLN A 286 21.22 9.63 8.75
N VAL A 287 20.19 10.48 8.88
CA VAL A 287 19.02 10.43 7.96
C VAL A 287 19.44 10.76 6.52
N GLY A 288 20.37 11.69 6.33
CA GLY A 288 20.91 12.04 5.02
C GLY A 288 21.65 10.87 4.34
N ILE A 289 22.33 10.02 5.12
CA ILE A 289 22.95 8.78 4.63
C ILE A 289 21.86 7.80 4.14
N LEU A 290 20.80 7.59 4.94
CA LEU A 290 19.68 6.73 4.56
C LEU A 290 18.96 7.27 3.31
N SER A 291 18.72 8.60 3.26
CA SER A 291 18.13 9.26 2.09
C SER A 291 18.90 8.97 0.80
N LYS A 292 20.23 9.07 0.84
CA LYS A 292 21.08 8.74 -0.31
C LYS A 292 21.01 7.25 -0.66
N ALA A 293 20.98 6.36 0.35
CA ALA A 293 20.85 4.93 0.11
C ALA A 293 19.51 4.57 -0.54
N VAL A 294 18.41 5.17 -0.09
CA VAL A 294 17.07 5.01 -0.71
C VAL A 294 17.12 5.42 -2.19
N LYS A 295 17.68 6.58 -2.51
CA LYS A 295 17.83 7.05 -3.91
C LYS A 295 18.65 6.09 -4.78
N ILE A 296 19.75 5.53 -4.24
CA ILE A 296 20.56 4.52 -4.94
C ILE A 296 19.70 3.27 -5.22
N MET A 297 18.93 2.79 -4.23
CA MET A 297 18.07 1.62 -4.43
C MET A 297 17.02 1.87 -5.51
N THR A 298 16.34 3.01 -5.50
CA THR A 298 15.33 3.32 -6.51
C THR A 298 15.93 3.50 -7.92
N GLU A 299 17.13 4.08 -8.05
CA GLU A 299 17.86 4.13 -9.32
C GLU A 299 18.24 2.73 -9.84
N LEU A 300 18.64 1.82 -8.95
CA LEU A 300 18.92 0.43 -9.32
C LEU A 300 17.65 -0.30 -9.75
N SER A 301 16.52 -0.06 -9.10
CA SER A 301 15.23 -0.63 -9.49
C SER A 301 14.81 -0.20 -10.91
N GLU A 302 15.06 1.07 -11.32
CA GLU A 302 14.77 1.53 -12.68
C GLU A 302 15.57 0.78 -13.75
N ALA A 303 16.75 0.26 -13.40
CA ALA A 303 17.62 -0.52 -14.29
C ALA A 303 17.44 -2.03 -14.16
N ASP A 304 16.67 -2.48 -13.17
CA ASP A 304 16.47 -3.89 -12.85
C ASP A 304 15.48 -4.57 -13.81
N SER A 305 15.67 -5.87 -14.00
CA SER A 305 14.77 -6.68 -14.81
C SER A 305 14.56 -8.09 -14.28
N VAL A 306 15.26 -8.48 -13.21
CA VAL A 306 15.29 -9.89 -12.76
C VAL A 306 15.28 -10.06 -11.24
N SER A 307 15.56 -9.02 -10.46
CA SER A 307 15.76 -9.17 -9.01
C SER A 307 14.46 -9.49 -8.25
N ALA A 308 13.30 -9.25 -8.85
CA ALA A 308 12.00 -9.64 -8.30
C ALA A 308 11.87 -11.15 -8.07
N GLU A 309 12.59 -11.99 -8.83
CA GLU A 309 12.67 -13.44 -8.62
C GLU A 309 13.36 -13.79 -7.28
N THR A 310 14.24 -12.91 -6.79
CA THR A 310 14.97 -13.10 -5.53
C THR A 310 14.20 -12.56 -4.34
N LEU A 311 13.63 -11.35 -4.49
CA LEU A 311 12.87 -10.68 -3.45
C LEU A 311 11.93 -9.66 -4.09
N CYS A 312 10.67 -9.69 -3.66
CA CYS A 312 9.65 -8.68 -3.94
C CYS A 312 8.77 -8.49 -2.71
N PHE A 313 7.83 -7.57 -2.73
CA PHE A 313 6.89 -7.40 -1.63
C PHE A 313 5.91 -8.59 -1.56
N GLY A 314 5.35 -8.98 -2.69
CA GLY A 314 4.35 -10.04 -2.78
C GLY A 314 4.11 -10.47 -4.22
N HIS A 315 3.06 -11.23 -4.40
CA HIS A 315 2.61 -11.68 -5.72
C HIS A 315 1.17 -11.24 -5.99
N LEU A 316 0.92 -10.87 -7.23
CA LEU A 316 -0.36 -10.48 -7.80
C LEU A 316 -0.80 -11.58 -8.75
N ILE A 317 -1.92 -12.25 -8.44
CA ILE A 317 -2.32 -13.46 -9.13
C ILE A 317 -3.75 -13.33 -9.64
N GLU A 318 -3.92 -13.54 -10.95
CA GLU A 318 -5.20 -13.76 -11.58
C GLU A 318 -5.28 -15.19 -12.09
N ALA A 319 -6.32 -15.91 -11.68
CA ALA A 319 -6.54 -17.29 -12.07
C ALA A 319 -8.02 -17.57 -12.32
N TYR A 320 -8.32 -18.56 -13.14
CA TYR A 320 -9.69 -18.99 -13.44
C TYR A 320 -9.88 -20.43 -13.03
N LYS A 321 -11.02 -20.72 -12.41
CA LYS A 321 -11.41 -22.10 -12.10
C LYS A 321 -11.78 -22.86 -13.39
N ARG A 322 -11.13 -24.00 -13.65
CA ARG A 322 -11.44 -24.91 -14.75
C ARG A 322 -12.81 -25.57 -14.59
#